data_06ff3ceeb6622de147dbaca22dce355b
#
_entry.id   06ff3ceeb6622de147dbaca22dce355b
#
_cell.length_a   1.000
_cell.length_b   1.000
_cell.length_c   1.000
_cell.angle_alpha   90.00
_cell.angle_beta   90.00
_cell.angle_gamma   90.00
#
_symmetry.space_group_name_H-M   'P 1'
#
loop_
_entity.id
_entity.type
_entity.pdbx_description
1 polymer ?
#
loop_
_entity_poly.entity_id
_entity_poly.type
_entity_poly.pdbx_seq_one_letter_code
_entity_poly.pdbx_strand_id
1 'polypeptide(L)'
;LLCSYHGIPKRYADNGDPYPLHCNGTTALLAEKLGIPREQMSMSYQSIFGREEWLKPYTEQTIVELAKKGVKRLDVMCPAFSVDCLETLEEIAEQCKETFIEAGGEQFNLIPCLNDNPAHIEMMAQIVRQYSQNW
;
A
#
# COMPACT_ATOMS: atom_id res chain seq x y z
N LEU A 1 6.26 8.80 -3.52
CA LEU A 1 5.49 7.56 -3.67
C LEU A 1 5.03 7.08 -2.29
N LEU A 2 3.77 6.70 -2.15
CA LEU A 2 3.20 6.09 -0.94
C LEU A 2 2.82 4.63 -1.22
N CYS A 3 3.30 3.71 -0.40
CA CYS A 3 2.85 2.32 -0.37
C CYS A 3 1.77 2.18 0.72
N SER A 4 0.53 1.96 0.32
CA SER A 4 -0.59 1.74 1.21
C SER A 4 -0.89 0.24 1.31
N TYR A 5 -0.85 -0.30 2.52
CA TYR A 5 -1.11 -1.71 2.81
C TYR A 5 -2.44 -1.86 3.53
N HIS A 6 -3.12 -2.98 3.37
CA HIS A 6 -4.27 -3.26 4.22
C HIS A 6 -3.81 -3.28 5.68
N GLY A 7 -4.50 -2.56 6.55
CA GLY A 7 -4.22 -2.58 7.97
C GLY A 7 -4.55 -3.94 8.61
N ILE A 8 -3.97 -4.20 9.76
CA ILE A 8 -4.40 -5.26 10.67
C ILE A 8 -4.46 -4.70 12.09
N PRO A 9 -5.28 -5.27 13.00
CA PRO A 9 -5.26 -4.91 14.39
C PRO A 9 -3.86 -5.02 15.00
N LYS A 10 -3.45 -3.96 15.71
CA LYS A 10 -2.11 -3.86 16.30
C LYS A 10 -1.75 -5.07 17.18
N ARG A 11 -2.72 -5.64 17.88
CA ARG A 11 -2.53 -6.81 18.74
C ARG A 11 -1.95 -8.04 18.02
N TYR A 12 -2.16 -8.19 16.70
CA TYR A 12 -1.56 -9.30 15.95
C TYR A 12 -0.04 -9.10 15.84
N ALA A 13 0.39 -7.89 15.48
CA ALA A 13 1.81 -7.57 15.42
C ALA A 13 2.48 -7.66 16.80
N ASP A 14 1.81 -7.20 17.87
CA ASP A 14 2.30 -7.32 19.23
C ASP A 14 2.45 -8.78 19.69
N ASN A 15 1.68 -9.69 19.10
CA ASN A 15 1.77 -11.15 19.29
C ASN A 15 2.70 -11.86 18.33
N GLY A 16 3.48 -11.12 17.54
CA GLY A 16 4.53 -11.67 16.70
C GLY A 16 4.16 -11.91 15.23
N ASP A 17 3.02 -11.37 14.75
CA ASP A 17 2.71 -11.43 13.32
C ASP A 17 3.76 -10.67 12.50
N PRO A 18 4.41 -11.31 11.53
CA PRO A 18 5.48 -10.70 10.74
C PRO A 18 4.99 -9.70 9.68
N TYR A 19 3.70 -9.52 9.51
CA TYR A 19 3.11 -8.68 8.45
C TYR A 19 3.72 -7.27 8.36
N PRO A 20 3.91 -6.51 9.47
CA PRO A 20 4.53 -5.18 9.38
C PRO A 20 5.97 -5.22 8.87
N LEU A 21 6.72 -6.28 9.21
CA LEU A 21 8.09 -6.47 8.71
C LEU A 21 8.09 -6.74 7.20
N HIS A 22 7.15 -7.56 6.73
CA HIS A 22 6.99 -7.85 5.30
C HIS A 22 6.58 -6.60 4.51
N CYS A 23 5.64 -5.79 5.01
CA CYS A 23 5.26 -4.52 4.38
C CYS A 23 6.46 -3.57 4.26
N ASN A 24 7.23 -3.41 5.34
CA ASN A 24 8.42 -2.57 5.34
C ASN A 24 9.50 -3.11 4.39
N GLY A 25 9.74 -4.43 4.40
CA GLY A 25 10.68 -5.09 3.49
C GLY A 25 10.28 -4.89 2.02
N THR A 26 9.01 -5.09 1.68
CA THR A 26 8.49 -4.85 0.32
C THR A 26 8.71 -3.40 -0.11
N THR A 27 8.39 -2.43 0.76
CA THR A 27 8.61 -1.00 0.47
C THR A 27 10.09 -0.68 0.27
N ALA A 28 10.99 -1.25 1.08
CA ALA A 28 12.43 -1.02 0.97
C ALA A 28 13.01 -1.61 -0.33
N LEU A 29 12.65 -2.85 -0.65
CA LEU A 29 13.11 -3.51 -1.89
C LEU A 29 12.57 -2.82 -3.14
N LEU A 30 11.34 -2.30 -3.07
CA LEU A 30 10.76 -1.52 -4.16
C LEU A 30 11.52 -0.20 -4.36
N ALA A 31 11.85 0.52 -3.29
CA ALA A 31 12.64 1.74 -3.35
C ALA A 31 14.00 1.48 -3.99
N GLU A 32 14.70 0.43 -3.56
CA GLU A 32 15.97 -0.02 -4.15
C GLU A 32 15.84 -0.32 -5.65
N LYS A 33 14.82 -1.07 -6.03
CA LYS A 33 14.61 -1.48 -7.42
C LYS A 33 14.26 -0.30 -8.35
N LEU A 34 13.56 0.70 -7.81
CA LEU A 34 13.22 1.95 -8.51
C LEU A 34 14.37 2.97 -8.50
N GLY A 35 15.41 2.78 -7.71
CA GLY A 35 16.46 3.77 -7.51
C GLY A 35 15.98 5.05 -6.80
N ILE A 36 14.91 4.94 -6.00
CA ILE A 36 14.33 6.06 -5.24
C ILE A 36 14.90 6.03 -3.83
N PRO A 37 15.41 7.16 -3.30
CA PRO A 37 15.83 7.24 -1.91
C PRO A 37 14.70 6.80 -0.96
N ARG A 38 15.01 5.99 0.05
CA ARG A 38 13.99 5.41 0.96
C ARG A 38 13.13 6.48 1.65
N GLU A 39 13.72 7.63 1.94
CA GLU A 39 13.05 8.78 2.54
C GLU A 39 12.01 9.45 1.60
N GLN A 40 12.06 9.19 0.31
CA GLN A 40 11.06 9.65 -0.66
C GLN A 40 9.92 8.65 -0.85
N MET A 41 9.98 7.51 -0.16
CA MET A 41 8.91 6.53 -0.13
C MET A 41 8.27 6.46 1.26
N SER A 42 7.00 6.80 1.33
CA SER A 42 6.19 6.64 2.54
C SER A 42 5.49 5.28 2.55
N MET A 43 5.15 4.79 3.74
CA MET A 43 4.36 3.59 3.94
C MET A 43 3.24 3.88 4.94
N SER A 44 2.06 3.34 4.69
CA SER A 44 0.89 3.50 5.57
C SER A 44 -0.04 2.30 5.49
N TYR A 45 -1.06 2.29 6.36
CA TYR A 45 -2.08 1.25 6.42
C TYR A 45 -3.46 1.84 6.20
N GLN A 46 -4.24 1.18 5.35
CA GLN A 46 -5.60 1.52 4.96
C GLN A 46 -6.63 0.52 5.51
N SER A 47 -7.91 0.74 5.19
CA SER A 47 -9.02 -0.19 5.45
C SER A 47 -9.22 -0.46 6.95
N ILE A 48 -9.15 0.60 7.73
CA ILE A 48 -9.30 0.56 9.18
C ILE A 48 -10.79 0.57 9.54
N PHE A 49 -11.23 -0.35 10.37
CA PHE A 49 -12.61 -0.36 10.84
C PHE A 49 -12.74 -0.83 12.30
N GLY A 50 -13.89 -0.54 12.91
CA GLY A 50 -14.16 -0.91 14.30
C GLY A 50 -13.49 0.03 15.31
N ARG A 51 -13.35 -0.44 16.57
CA ARG A 51 -12.91 0.40 17.70
C ARG A 51 -11.54 0.04 18.26
N GLU A 52 -10.97 -1.07 17.85
CA GLU A 52 -9.64 -1.47 18.33
C GLU A 52 -8.53 -0.66 17.62
N GLU A 53 -7.34 -0.67 18.18
CA GLU A 53 -6.19 -0.01 17.58
C GLU A 53 -5.61 -0.88 16.47
N TRP A 54 -5.37 -0.25 15.30
CA TRP A 54 -4.76 -0.87 14.14
C TRP A 54 -3.32 -0.39 13.95
N LEU A 55 -2.58 -1.04 13.06
CA LEU A 55 -1.24 -0.63 12.69
C LEU A 55 -1.24 0.80 12.13
N LYS A 56 -0.22 1.55 12.51
CA LYS A 56 0.01 2.94 12.07
C LYS A 56 1.28 3.04 11.22
N PRO A 57 1.44 4.13 10.42
CA PRO A 57 0.53 5.27 10.27
C PRO A 57 -0.69 4.93 9.38
N TYR A 58 -1.81 5.60 9.59
CA TYR A 58 -3.01 5.43 8.77
C TYR A 58 -2.90 6.22 7.45
N THR A 59 -3.37 5.64 6.35
CA THR A 59 -3.23 6.22 5.01
C THR A 59 -3.88 7.59 4.91
N GLU A 60 -5.12 7.75 5.35
CA GLU A 60 -5.83 9.03 5.32
C GLU A 60 -5.07 10.14 6.06
N GLN A 61 -4.57 9.85 7.27
CA GLN A 61 -3.78 10.82 8.04
C GLN A 61 -2.45 11.14 7.35
N THR A 62 -1.78 10.13 6.80
CA THR A 62 -0.50 10.28 6.11
C THR A 62 -0.62 11.19 4.88
N ILE A 63 -1.66 11.03 4.07
CA ILE A 63 -1.84 11.88 2.87
C ILE A 63 -2.14 13.34 3.24
N VAL A 64 -2.91 13.59 4.30
CA VAL A 64 -3.13 14.95 4.83
C VAL A 64 -1.82 15.58 5.30
N GLU A 65 -1.01 14.83 6.04
CA GLU A 65 0.30 15.33 6.49
C GLU A 65 1.24 15.62 5.33
N LEU A 66 1.28 14.77 4.31
CA LEU A 66 2.09 14.99 3.11
C LEU A 66 1.65 16.27 2.38
N ALA A 67 0.36 16.47 2.16
CA ALA A 67 -0.16 17.69 1.54
C ALA A 67 0.21 18.94 2.36
N LYS A 68 0.04 18.91 3.69
CA LYS A 68 0.42 20.02 4.59
C LYS A 68 1.92 20.30 4.61
N LYS A 69 2.77 19.29 4.35
CA LYS A 69 4.23 19.46 4.17
C LYS A 69 4.62 20.00 2.80
N GLY A 70 3.64 20.30 1.93
CA GLY A 70 3.87 20.89 0.61
C GLY A 70 4.01 19.88 -0.53
N VAL A 71 3.72 18.59 -0.30
CA VAL A 71 3.67 17.61 -1.38
C VAL A 71 2.47 17.92 -2.28
N LYS A 72 2.74 18.27 -3.54
CA LYS A 72 1.73 18.66 -4.52
C LYS A 72 1.25 17.50 -5.38
N ARG A 73 2.10 16.50 -5.61
CA ARG A 73 1.80 15.33 -6.41
C ARG A 73 2.10 14.06 -5.63
N LEU A 74 1.14 13.16 -5.56
CA LEU A 74 1.26 11.91 -4.84
C LEU A 74 0.84 10.74 -5.71
N ASP A 75 1.76 9.81 -5.93
CA ASP A 75 1.46 8.50 -6.47
C ASP A 75 1.31 7.52 -5.31
N VAL A 76 0.23 6.73 -5.34
CA VAL A 76 -0.06 5.69 -4.34
C VAL A 76 -0.13 4.35 -5.02
N MET A 77 0.46 3.32 -4.42
CA MET A 77 0.28 1.94 -4.81
C MET A 77 -0.13 1.09 -3.60
N CYS A 78 -0.80 -0.01 -3.87
CA CYS A 78 -1.31 -0.94 -2.85
C CYS A 78 -0.62 -2.31 -2.99
N PRO A 79 0.63 -2.49 -2.50
CA PRO A 79 1.41 -3.69 -2.80
C PRO A 79 0.83 -5.00 -2.24
N ALA A 80 -0.03 -4.92 -1.22
CA ALA A 80 -0.71 -6.09 -0.64
C ALA A 80 -1.96 -6.53 -1.42
N PHE A 81 -2.31 -5.84 -2.49
CA PHE A 81 -3.48 -6.14 -3.31
C PHE A 81 -3.05 -6.65 -4.69
N SER A 82 -3.36 -7.90 -4.99
CA SER A 82 -3.07 -8.51 -6.29
C SER A 82 -3.99 -7.98 -7.40
N VAL A 83 -5.24 -7.68 -7.05
CA VAL A 83 -6.27 -7.17 -7.96
C VAL A 83 -6.91 -5.92 -7.35
N ASP A 84 -7.38 -5.02 -8.23
CA ASP A 84 -8.15 -3.87 -7.80
C ASP A 84 -9.50 -4.31 -7.22
N CYS A 85 -9.89 -3.67 -6.14
CA CYS A 85 -11.09 -3.98 -5.38
C CYS A 85 -11.64 -2.69 -4.75
N LEU A 86 -12.65 -2.81 -3.92
CA LEU A 86 -13.30 -1.66 -3.27
C LEU A 86 -12.27 -0.82 -2.47
N GLU A 87 -11.36 -1.49 -1.76
CA GLU A 87 -10.32 -0.87 -0.93
C GLU A 87 -9.27 -0.12 -1.76
N THR A 88 -9.12 -0.41 -3.05
CA THR A 88 -8.20 0.33 -3.93
C THR A 88 -8.94 1.38 -4.74
N LEU A 89 -10.09 1.04 -5.34
CA LEU A 89 -10.81 1.90 -6.28
C LEU A 89 -11.64 2.97 -5.57
N GLU A 90 -12.34 2.64 -4.49
CA GLU A 90 -13.15 3.61 -3.75
C GLU A 90 -12.33 4.28 -2.64
N GLU A 91 -11.71 3.51 -1.73
CA GLU A 91 -11.01 4.08 -0.59
C GLU A 91 -9.79 4.91 -1.03
N ILE A 92 -8.94 4.39 -1.93
CA ILE A 92 -7.72 5.10 -2.33
C ILE A 92 -7.96 6.02 -3.52
N ALA A 93 -8.53 5.54 -4.63
CA ALA A 93 -8.62 6.34 -5.86
C ALA A 93 -9.66 7.45 -5.79
N GLU A 94 -10.68 7.35 -4.92
CA GLU A 94 -11.70 8.36 -4.74
C GLU A 94 -11.54 9.09 -3.39
N GLN A 95 -11.80 8.44 -2.26
CA GLN A 95 -11.83 9.09 -0.94
C GLN A 95 -10.48 9.69 -0.54
N CYS A 96 -9.38 8.94 -0.64
CA CYS A 96 -8.04 9.44 -0.33
C CYS A 96 -7.60 10.55 -1.29
N LYS A 97 -7.97 10.46 -2.56
CA LYS A 97 -7.72 11.54 -3.53
C LYS A 97 -8.42 12.83 -3.15
N GLU A 98 -9.72 12.76 -2.82
CA GLU A 98 -10.48 13.94 -2.37
C GLU A 98 -9.83 14.55 -1.13
N THR A 99 -9.52 13.74 -0.12
CA THR A 99 -8.85 14.17 1.10
C THR A 99 -7.50 14.85 0.83
N PHE A 100 -6.69 14.30 -0.10
CA PHE A 100 -5.39 14.88 -0.47
C PHE A 100 -5.55 16.24 -1.13
N ILE A 101 -6.48 16.37 -2.07
CA ILE A 101 -6.75 17.64 -2.79
C ILE A 101 -7.27 18.70 -1.82
N GLU A 102 -8.22 18.35 -0.95
CA GLU A 102 -8.76 19.25 0.08
C GLU A 102 -7.68 19.72 1.06
N ALA A 103 -6.70 18.87 1.37
CA ALA A 103 -5.57 19.22 2.23
C ALA A 103 -4.50 20.09 1.55
N GLY A 104 -4.67 20.44 0.26
CA GLY A 104 -3.77 21.32 -0.50
C GLY A 104 -2.84 20.62 -1.49
N GLY A 105 -3.05 19.32 -1.75
CA GLY A 105 -2.44 18.60 -2.86
C GLY A 105 -3.04 19.05 -4.21
N GLU A 106 -2.38 18.70 -5.31
CA GLU A 106 -2.79 19.13 -6.66
C GLU A 106 -3.04 17.94 -7.59
N GLN A 107 -2.26 16.87 -7.45
CA GLN A 107 -2.38 15.66 -8.28
C GLN A 107 -2.25 14.41 -7.41
N PHE A 108 -3.21 13.51 -7.57
CA PHE A 108 -3.21 12.21 -6.91
C PHE A 108 -3.42 11.13 -7.96
N ASN A 109 -2.60 10.09 -7.94
CA ASN A 109 -2.68 8.98 -8.86
C ASN A 109 -2.59 7.65 -8.12
N LEU A 110 -3.59 6.79 -8.31
CA LEU A 110 -3.48 5.38 -7.90
C LEU A 110 -2.77 4.61 -9.02
N ILE A 111 -1.68 3.95 -8.68
CA ILE A 111 -1.04 2.97 -9.54
C ILE A 111 -1.89 1.69 -9.48
N PRO A 112 -2.46 1.22 -10.61
CA PRO A 112 -3.33 0.05 -10.61
C PRO A 112 -2.64 -1.18 -10.04
N CYS A 113 -3.41 -2.04 -9.40
CA CYS A 113 -2.95 -3.37 -9.02
C CYS A 113 -2.54 -4.19 -10.25
N LEU A 114 -1.85 -5.28 -10.03
CA LEU A 114 -1.31 -6.10 -11.14
C LEU A 114 -2.43 -6.77 -11.96
N ASN A 115 -3.59 -7.01 -11.35
CA ASN A 115 -4.76 -7.59 -12.01
C ASN A 115 -4.39 -8.85 -12.82
N ASP A 116 -4.87 -8.95 -14.04
CA ASP A 116 -4.61 -10.05 -14.98
C ASP A 116 -3.39 -9.80 -15.89
N ASN A 117 -2.48 -8.90 -15.50
CA ASN A 117 -1.26 -8.65 -16.25
C ASN A 117 -0.50 -9.97 -16.50
N PRO A 118 -0.10 -10.25 -17.76
CA PRO A 118 0.57 -11.52 -18.10
C PRO A 118 1.79 -11.86 -17.25
N ALA A 119 2.60 -10.86 -16.87
CA ALA A 119 3.76 -11.09 -16.02
C ALA A 119 3.37 -11.49 -14.58
N HIS A 120 2.26 -10.93 -14.06
CA HIS A 120 1.70 -11.31 -12.78
C HIS A 120 1.16 -12.75 -12.78
N ILE A 121 0.40 -13.12 -13.82
CA ILE A 121 -0.12 -14.47 -13.99
C ILE A 121 1.02 -15.49 -14.09
N GLU A 122 2.08 -15.19 -14.85
CA GLU A 122 3.24 -16.08 -14.95
C GLU A 122 3.96 -16.21 -13.59
N MET A 123 4.15 -15.13 -12.85
CA MET A 123 4.72 -15.18 -11.49
C MET A 123 3.89 -16.10 -10.59
N MET A 124 2.56 -15.94 -10.56
CA MET A 124 1.69 -16.80 -9.75
C MET A 124 1.77 -18.26 -10.19
N ALA A 125 1.79 -18.53 -11.49
CA ALA A 125 1.95 -19.89 -12.02
C ALA A 125 3.29 -20.53 -11.60
N GLN A 126 4.39 -19.76 -11.60
CA GLN A 126 5.69 -20.23 -11.13
C GLN A 126 5.65 -20.58 -9.64
N ILE A 127 5.04 -19.74 -8.81
CA ILE A 127 4.87 -20.01 -7.37
C ILE A 127 4.08 -21.31 -7.18
N VAL A 128 2.93 -21.47 -7.86
CA VAL A 128 2.13 -22.70 -7.77
C VAL A 128 2.95 -23.93 -8.17
N ARG A 129 3.65 -23.89 -9.31
CA ARG A 129 4.48 -25.01 -9.76
C ARG A 129 5.56 -25.36 -8.73
N GLN A 130 6.22 -24.34 -8.13
CA GLN A 130 7.25 -24.56 -7.12
C GLN A 130 6.73 -25.31 -5.90
N TYR A 131 5.53 -24.98 -5.42
CA TYR A 131 4.96 -25.56 -4.21
C TYR A 131 4.13 -26.82 -4.44
N SER A 132 3.75 -27.12 -5.69
CA SER A 132 2.94 -28.29 -6.04
C SER A 132 3.73 -29.44 -6.71
N GLN A 133 5.05 -29.35 -6.76
CA GLN A 133 5.91 -30.35 -7.46
C GLN A 133 5.78 -31.79 -6.95
N ASN A 134 5.30 -31.98 -5.74
CA ASN A 134 5.16 -33.29 -5.09
C ASN A 134 3.70 -33.76 -4.95
N TRP A 135 2.80 -33.22 -5.74
CA TRP A 135 1.37 -33.56 -5.71
C TRP A 135 1.05 -34.59 -6.79
#